data_5366426e934c857242e774d0ed693d2f
#
_entry.id   5366426e934c857242e774d0ed693d2f
#
_cell.length_a   1.000
_cell.length_b   1.000
_cell.length_c   1.000
_cell.angle_alpha   90.00
_cell.angle_beta   90.00
_cell.angle_gamma   90.00
#
_symmetry.space_group_name_H-M   'P 1'
#
loop_
_entity.id
_entity.type
_entity.pdbx_description
1 polymer ?
#
loop_
_entity_poly.entity_id
_entity_poly.type
_entity_poly.pdbx_seq_one_letter_code
_entity_poly.pdbx_strand_id
1 'polypeptide(L)'
;MKKHMCLFLFIALFMIGCQKSSKQNNPEHFQPFHGAKNEQGPFNVLLIGNDSRGEKQARADTIMIAQYNKKEKTVKLASIMRDSYVEIPIYDKKYNKINAAYYYGGPELLRKTIQHNFGIDVSHYVTIDFAAFEKIVDTVAPEGITVNVTQTIIDDMGLHLQPGPQRLHGKELLKYARFRHDAESDFGRVGRQQEVLQALQKTFTEKVQSVDGVFQLPTIIQDLLPYIHTSMDAQTLFSLGSNVLLHPIEKMETMRIPVANGYEPKTYEHAGAVLQLHPQKNKEAIQKFFIDSTKAVNR
;
A
#
# COMPACT_ATOMS: atom_id res chain seq x y z
N MET A 1 34.66 33.48 4.12
CA MET A 1 34.97 32.36 5.01
C MET A 1 33.90 32.04 6.06
N LYS A 2 32.73 32.68 6.08
CA LYS A 2 31.65 32.42 7.10
C LYS A 2 30.47 31.54 6.59
N LYS A 3 30.42 31.17 5.31
CA LYS A 3 29.31 30.40 4.73
C LYS A 3 29.48 28.85 4.74
N HIS A 4 30.68 28.35 4.99
CA HIS A 4 30.95 26.91 5.02
C HIS A 4 31.00 26.31 6.42
N MET A 5 30.95 27.10 7.47
CA MET A 5 31.02 26.66 8.86
C MET A 5 29.64 26.21 9.40
N CYS A 6 28.54 26.70 8.82
CA CYS A 6 27.18 26.24 9.19
C CYS A 6 26.84 24.86 8.64
N LEU A 7 27.45 24.43 7.52
CA LEU A 7 27.17 23.12 6.93
C LEU A 7 27.81 21.97 7.72
N PHE A 8 28.96 22.20 8.36
CA PHE A 8 29.64 21.19 9.19
C PHE A 8 29.00 21.02 10.58
N LEU A 9 28.33 22.03 11.11
CA LEU A 9 27.63 21.95 12.40
C LEU A 9 26.31 21.16 12.30
N PHE A 10 25.67 21.16 11.12
CA PHE A 10 24.43 20.40 10.88
C PHE A 10 24.69 18.91 10.71
N ILE A 11 25.86 18.52 10.18
CA ILE A 11 26.26 17.10 10.03
C ILE A 11 26.70 16.49 11.37
N ALA A 12 27.29 17.30 12.27
CA ALA A 12 27.74 16.82 13.58
C ALA A 12 26.60 16.60 14.61
N LEU A 13 25.46 17.28 14.47
CA LEU A 13 24.30 17.08 15.36
C LEU A 13 23.49 15.81 15.02
N PHE A 14 23.68 15.22 13.85
CA PHE A 14 22.99 13.99 13.44
C PHE A 14 23.70 12.70 13.90
N MET A 15 24.91 12.79 14.46
CA MET A 15 25.71 11.62 14.89
C MET A 15 25.53 11.24 16.36
N ILE A 16 24.71 11.96 17.15
CA ILE A 16 24.47 11.66 18.58
C ILE A 16 22.96 11.47 18.79
N GLY A 17 22.39 10.46 18.14
CA GLY A 17 20.96 10.18 18.26
C GLY A 17 20.65 8.70 18.10
N CYS A 18 20.89 7.95 19.16
CA CYS A 18 20.16 6.72 19.49
C CYS A 18 20.28 5.54 18.53
N GLN A 19 21.30 4.76 18.75
CA GLN A 19 21.18 3.31 18.73
C GLN A 19 20.15 2.84 19.78
N LYS A 20 18.86 3.13 19.57
CA LYS A 20 17.77 2.30 20.04
C LYS A 20 17.29 1.55 18.83
N SER A 21 17.79 0.32 18.70
CA SER A 21 17.13 -0.72 17.93
C SER A 21 15.65 -0.65 18.30
N SER A 22 14.84 -0.10 17.41
CA SER A 22 13.41 -0.30 17.48
C SER A 22 13.23 -1.79 17.38
N LYS A 23 12.89 -2.44 18.50
CA LYS A 23 12.35 -3.79 18.45
C LYS A 23 11.21 -3.71 17.44
N GLN A 24 11.47 -4.18 16.23
CA GLN A 24 10.43 -4.52 15.29
C GLN A 24 9.46 -5.38 16.07
N ASN A 25 8.26 -4.87 16.35
CA ASN A 25 7.16 -5.66 16.85
C ASN A 25 6.68 -6.55 15.68
N ASN A 26 7.56 -7.43 15.23
CA ASN A 26 7.17 -8.56 14.43
C ASN A 26 6.40 -9.46 15.40
N PRO A 27 5.12 -9.79 15.14
CA PRO A 27 4.46 -10.80 15.96
C PRO A 27 5.34 -12.04 15.94
N GLU A 28 5.70 -12.56 17.09
CA GLU A 28 6.78 -13.54 17.37
C GLU A 28 6.68 -14.87 16.59
N HIS A 29 5.83 -14.97 15.56
CA HIS A 29 5.54 -16.21 14.81
C HIS A 29 5.73 -16.13 13.28
N PHE A 30 6.04 -14.97 12.71
CA PHE A 30 6.22 -14.90 11.25
C PHE A 30 7.68 -15.01 10.85
N GLN A 31 7.93 -15.68 9.70
CA GLN A 31 9.25 -15.73 9.11
C GLN A 31 9.77 -14.33 8.78
N PRO A 32 11.08 -14.08 8.89
CA PRO A 32 11.69 -12.83 8.44
C PRO A 32 11.34 -12.55 6.97
N PHE A 33 11.10 -11.29 6.65
CA PHE A 33 10.80 -10.89 5.27
C PHE A 33 12.10 -10.88 4.45
N HIS A 34 12.06 -11.59 3.31
CA HIS A 34 13.18 -11.68 2.37
C HIS A 34 12.79 -11.03 1.04
N GLY A 35 12.77 -9.70 1.03
CA GLY A 35 12.45 -8.94 -0.17
C GLY A 35 13.46 -9.14 -1.29
N ALA A 36 13.00 -8.99 -2.53
CA ALA A 36 13.86 -9.04 -3.69
C ALA A 36 14.88 -7.88 -3.67
N LYS A 37 16.15 -8.19 -3.89
CA LYS A 37 17.21 -7.18 -4.03
C LYS A 37 17.16 -6.62 -5.44
N ASN A 38 16.73 -5.39 -5.59
CA ASN A 38 16.63 -4.72 -6.89
C ASN A 38 17.44 -3.42 -6.84
N GLU A 39 18.72 -3.48 -7.20
CA GLU A 39 19.65 -2.34 -7.04
C GLU A 39 19.51 -1.27 -8.14
N GLN A 40 18.92 -1.56 -9.29
CA GLN A 40 18.95 -0.67 -10.46
C GLN A 40 17.61 -0.43 -11.16
N GLY A 41 16.53 -1.07 -10.72
CA GLY A 41 15.20 -1.00 -11.36
C GLY A 41 14.12 -0.33 -10.50
N PRO A 42 12.91 -0.18 -11.03
CA PRO A 42 11.75 0.18 -10.21
C PRO A 42 11.54 -0.92 -9.16
N PHE A 43 11.35 -0.55 -7.90
CA PHE A 43 11.12 -1.50 -6.84
C PHE A 43 9.64 -1.59 -6.46
N ASN A 44 9.22 -2.80 -6.13
CA ASN A 44 7.84 -3.08 -5.76
C ASN A 44 7.70 -3.10 -4.24
N VAL A 45 6.71 -2.37 -3.73
CA VAL A 45 6.31 -2.37 -2.32
C VAL A 45 4.96 -3.05 -2.18
N LEU A 46 4.87 -4.04 -1.31
CA LEU A 46 3.62 -4.69 -0.95
C LEU A 46 2.92 -3.86 0.13
N LEU A 47 1.77 -3.29 -0.21
CA LEU A 47 0.92 -2.54 0.70
C LEU A 47 -0.15 -3.48 1.25
N ILE A 48 -0.24 -3.60 2.57
CA ILE A 48 -1.13 -4.50 3.27
C ILE A 48 -2.00 -3.69 4.24
N GLY A 49 -3.31 -3.71 4.04
CA GLY A 49 -4.27 -3.21 5.01
C GLY A 49 -4.89 -4.37 5.79
N ASN A 50 -4.80 -4.33 7.11
CA ASN A 50 -5.40 -5.35 7.96
C ASN A 50 -6.36 -4.77 9.00
N ASP A 51 -7.24 -5.61 9.53
CA ASP A 51 -8.14 -5.30 10.64
C ASP A 51 -7.56 -5.90 11.93
N SER A 52 -6.36 -5.47 12.31
CA SER A 52 -5.75 -5.90 13.56
C SER A 52 -6.27 -5.05 14.73
N ARG A 53 -7.45 -5.35 15.26
CA ARG A 53 -7.98 -4.74 16.49
C ARG A 53 -7.19 -5.16 17.73
N GLY A 54 -5.86 -5.28 17.63
CA GLY A 54 -4.99 -5.81 18.68
C GLY A 54 -4.91 -7.35 18.68
N GLU A 55 -5.50 -8.03 17.71
CA GLU A 55 -5.38 -9.49 17.57
C GLU A 55 -4.00 -9.86 16.99
N LYS A 56 -3.41 -10.95 17.53
CA LYS A 56 -2.10 -11.46 17.08
C LYS A 56 -2.10 -11.97 15.62
N GLN A 57 -3.27 -12.31 15.07
CA GLN A 57 -3.45 -12.80 13.71
C GLN A 57 -4.62 -12.07 13.05
N ALA A 58 -4.32 -11.24 12.08
CA ALA A 58 -5.29 -10.54 11.27
C ALA A 58 -5.23 -11.03 9.81
N ARG A 59 -6.34 -10.87 9.07
CA ARG A 59 -6.35 -11.12 7.62
C ARG A 59 -6.01 -9.83 6.89
N ALA A 60 -5.32 -9.96 5.76
CA ALA A 60 -5.13 -8.84 4.84
C ALA A 60 -6.45 -8.57 4.10
N ASP A 61 -7.10 -7.46 4.40
CA ASP A 61 -8.33 -7.01 3.71
C ASP A 61 -8.01 -6.18 2.46
N THR A 62 -6.84 -5.57 2.44
CA THR A 62 -6.29 -4.84 1.30
C THR A 62 -4.92 -5.42 0.97
N ILE A 63 -4.71 -5.79 -0.29
CA ILE A 63 -3.45 -6.31 -0.81
C ILE A 63 -3.16 -5.57 -2.10
N MET A 64 -2.10 -4.74 -2.11
CA MET A 64 -1.72 -3.98 -3.29
C MET A 64 -0.21 -4.05 -3.50
N ILE A 65 0.21 -3.98 -4.76
CA ILE A 65 1.62 -3.83 -5.14
C ILE A 65 1.78 -2.45 -5.75
N ALA A 66 2.60 -1.62 -5.13
CA ALA A 66 2.96 -0.31 -5.65
C ALA A 66 4.37 -0.36 -6.24
N GLN A 67 4.52 0.10 -7.48
CA GLN A 67 5.80 0.27 -8.16
C GLN A 67 6.04 1.75 -8.45
N TYR A 68 7.13 2.29 -7.94
CA TYR A 68 7.56 3.65 -8.25
C TYR A 68 8.69 3.64 -9.27
N ASN A 69 8.50 4.36 -10.37
CA ASN A 69 9.50 4.60 -11.39
C ASN A 69 9.90 6.09 -11.39
N LYS A 70 11.06 6.40 -10.81
CA LYS A 70 11.57 7.78 -10.71
C LYS A 70 11.90 8.41 -12.05
N LYS A 71 12.29 7.61 -13.06
CA LYS A 71 12.64 8.11 -14.40
C LYS A 71 11.39 8.55 -15.16
N GLU A 72 10.33 7.79 -15.05
CA GLU A 72 9.04 8.07 -15.69
C GLU A 72 8.13 8.93 -14.81
N LYS A 73 8.52 9.19 -13.55
CA LYS A 73 7.71 9.89 -12.54
C LYS A 73 6.32 9.27 -12.36
N THR A 74 6.25 7.96 -12.45
CA THR A 74 4.99 7.20 -12.40
C THR A 74 4.94 6.30 -11.18
N VAL A 75 3.73 6.12 -10.66
CA VAL A 75 3.38 5.03 -9.74
C VAL A 75 2.39 4.11 -10.42
N LYS A 76 2.68 2.81 -10.42
CA LYS A 76 1.75 1.76 -10.82
C LYS A 76 1.25 1.03 -9.59
N LEU A 77 -0.07 0.90 -9.46
CA LEU A 77 -0.73 0.29 -8.31
C LEU A 77 -1.62 -0.88 -8.76
N ALA A 78 -1.23 -2.10 -8.44
CA ALA A 78 -2.03 -3.29 -8.71
C ALA A 78 -2.69 -3.78 -7.42
N SER A 79 -4.03 -3.77 -7.37
CA SER A 79 -4.82 -4.32 -6.26
C SER A 79 -5.15 -5.78 -6.54
N ILE A 80 -4.85 -6.68 -5.58
CA ILE A 80 -5.23 -8.09 -5.65
C ILE A 80 -6.39 -8.31 -4.68
N MET A 81 -7.54 -8.72 -5.20
CA MET A 81 -8.74 -8.95 -4.36
C MET A 81 -8.46 -10.07 -3.37
N ARG A 82 -8.80 -9.83 -2.10
CA ARG A 82 -8.52 -10.73 -0.97
C ARG A 82 -9.09 -12.13 -1.11
N ASP A 83 -10.22 -12.26 -1.83
CA ASP A 83 -10.92 -13.53 -2.07
C ASP A 83 -10.42 -14.27 -3.33
N SER A 84 -9.35 -13.76 -3.99
CA SER A 84 -8.67 -14.45 -5.10
C SER A 84 -8.17 -15.82 -4.63
N TYR A 85 -8.63 -16.90 -5.30
CA TYR A 85 -8.26 -18.28 -4.98
C TYR A 85 -6.96 -18.63 -5.70
N VAL A 86 -5.92 -18.87 -4.92
CA VAL A 86 -4.54 -19.01 -5.38
C VAL A 86 -3.84 -20.17 -4.68
N GLU A 87 -2.76 -20.65 -5.27
CA GLU A 87 -1.86 -21.60 -4.62
C GLU A 87 -1.02 -20.87 -3.57
N ILE A 88 -1.06 -21.34 -2.31
CA ILE A 88 -0.24 -20.81 -1.21
C ILE A 88 0.89 -21.79 -0.93
N PRO A 89 2.16 -21.41 -1.19
CA PRO A 89 3.31 -22.25 -0.87
C PRO A 89 3.29 -22.68 0.60
N ILE A 90 3.65 -23.93 0.88
CA ILE A 90 3.71 -24.53 2.24
C ILE A 90 2.36 -24.67 2.97
N TYR A 91 1.23 -24.43 2.30
CA TYR A 91 -0.08 -24.65 2.88
C TYR A 91 -0.57 -26.07 2.53
N ASP A 92 -0.99 -26.84 3.54
CA ASP A 92 -1.31 -28.26 3.39
C ASP A 92 -2.39 -28.54 2.34
N LYS A 93 -3.42 -27.68 2.27
CA LYS A 93 -4.49 -27.79 1.28
C LYS A 93 -4.13 -27.20 -0.09
N LYS A 94 -2.91 -26.68 -0.23
CA LYS A 94 -2.35 -26.10 -1.43
C LYS A 94 -3.03 -24.80 -1.89
N TYR A 95 -4.35 -24.72 -1.91
CA TYR A 95 -5.12 -23.58 -2.42
C TYR A 95 -6.01 -22.95 -1.35
N ASN A 96 -6.05 -21.60 -1.30
CA ASN A 96 -6.97 -20.83 -0.47
C ASN A 96 -7.11 -19.40 -1.04
N LYS A 97 -7.96 -18.57 -0.38
CA LYS A 97 -7.98 -17.13 -0.61
C LYS A 97 -6.60 -16.53 -0.35
N ILE A 98 -6.17 -15.58 -1.15
CA ILE A 98 -4.84 -14.97 -1.01
C ILE A 98 -4.62 -14.31 0.36
N ASN A 99 -5.68 -13.76 0.97
CA ASN A 99 -5.59 -13.15 2.29
C ASN A 99 -5.24 -14.15 3.41
N ALA A 100 -5.48 -15.45 3.19
CA ALA A 100 -5.07 -16.51 4.11
C ALA A 100 -3.55 -16.66 4.18
N ALA A 101 -2.82 -16.34 3.12
CA ALA A 101 -1.36 -16.35 3.14
C ALA A 101 -0.80 -15.38 4.19
N TYR A 102 -1.38 -14.19 4.29
CA TYR A 102 -0.99 -13.24 5.34
C TYR A 102 -1.33 -13.76 6.75
N TYR A 103 -2.51 -14.36 6.92
CA TYR A 103 -2.93 -14.94 8.19
C TYR A 103 -2.01 -16.05 8.67
N TYR A 104 -1.55 -16.95 7.77
CA TYR A 104 -0.72 -18.09 8.13
C TYR A 104 0.77 -17.79 8.26
N GLY A 105 1.30 -16.84 7.49
CA GLY A 105 2.75 -16.62 7.45
C GLY A 105 3.15 -15.15 7.24
N GLY A 106 2.24 -14.21 7.50
CA GLY A 106 2.51 -12.78 7.45
C GLY A 106 2.94 -12.27 6.08
N PRO A 107 3.69 -11.15 6.06
CA PRO A 107 4.12 -10.52 4.82
C PRO A 107 4.98 -11.44 3.94
N GLU A 108 5.81 -12.29 4.55
CA GLU A 108 6.71 -13.16 3.79
C GLU A 108 5.96 -14.25 3.02
N LEU A 109 5.00 -14.93 3.64
CA LEU A 109 4.21 -15.93 2.94
C LEU A 109 3.31 -15.30 1.87
N LEU A 110 2.77 -14.10 2.14
CA LEU A 110 2.01 -13.36 1.14
C LEU A 110 2.90 -12.98 -0.06
N ARG A 111 4.13 -12.50 0.18
CA ARG A 111 5.12 -12.22 -0.87
C ARG A 111 5.40 -13.46 -1.73
N LYS A 112 5.70 -14.59 -1.09
CA LYS A 112 5.95 -15.88 -1.79
C LYS A 112 4.74 -16.31 -2.61
N THR A 113 3.53 -16.13 -2.07
CA THR A 113 2.29 -16.43 -2.77
C THR A 113 2.10 -15.55 -4.00
N ILE A 114 2.40 -14.26 -3.90
CA ILE A 114 2.34 -13.32 -5.03
C ILE A 114 3.37 -13.70 -6.10
N GLN A 115 4.61 -13.97 -5.71
CA GLN A 115 5.65 -14.39 -6.64
C GLN A 115 5.28 -15.69 -7.35
N HIS A 116 4.79 -16.69 -6.61
CA HIS A 116 4.42 -17.99 -7.17
C HIS A 116 3.32 -17.88 -8.22
N ASN A 117 2.22 -17.18 -7.90
CA ASN A 117 1.04 -17.13 -8.76
C ASN A 117 1.17 -16.11 -9.91
N PHE A 118 1.84 -14.99 -9.66
CA PHE A 118 1.88 -13.87 -10.61
C PHE A 118 3.27 -13.58 -11.20
N GLY A 119 4.33 -14.15 -10.61
CA GLY A 119 5.71 -13.91 -11.04
C GLY A 119 6.19 -12.47 -10.75
N ILE A 120 5.62 -11.82 -9.75
CA ILE A 120 6.00 -10.46 -9.33
C ILE A 120 6.82 -10.54 -8.05
N ASP A 121 8.03 -10.02 -8.12
CA ASP A 121 8.89 -9.87 -6.96
C ASP A 121 8.58 -8.58 -6.19
N VAL A 122 8.68 -8.64 -4.87
CA VAL A 122 8.45 -7.53 -3.96
C VAL A 122 9.69 -7.30 -3.12
N SER A 123 10.16 -6.05 -3.06
CA SER A 123 11.37 -5.67 -2.34
C SER A 123 11.11 -5.32 -0.88
N HIS A 124 9.99 -4.67 -0.60
CA HIS A 124 9.60 -4.23 0.73
C HIS A 124 8.10 -4.44 0.96
N TYR A 125 7.70 -4.39 2.22
CA TYR A 125 6.29 -4.30 2.57
C TYR A 125 6.00 -3.12 3.49
N VAL A 126 4.75 -2.69 3.47
CA VAL A 126 4.16 -1.77 4.44
C VAL A 126 2.82 -2.36 4.87
N THR A 127 2.64 -2.53 6.17
CA THR A 127 1.36 -2.92 6.76
C THR A 127 0.81 -1.78 7.59
N ILE A 128 -0.45 -1.45 7.39
CA ILE A 128 -1.20 -0.46 8.16
C ILE A 128 -2.51 -1.08 8.66
N ASP A 129 -2.90 -0.72 9.87
CA ASP A 129 -4.22 -0.99 10.40
C ASP A 129 -5.14 0.24 10.26
N PHE A 130 -6.34 0.13 10.80
CA PHE A 130 -7.31 1.21 10.71
C PHE A 130 -6.87 2.49 11.44
N ALA A 131 -6.27 2.37 12.61
CA ALA A 131 -5.77 3.52 13.37
C ALA A 131 -4.62 4.21 12.63
N ALA A 132 -3.72 3.42 12.04
CA ALA A 132 -2.65 3.92 11.18
C ALA A 132 -3.20 4.66 9.96
N PHE A 133 -4.22 4.10 9.29
CA PHE A 133 -4.85 4.75 8.15
C PHE A 133 -5.43 6.12 8.52
N GLU A 134 -6.23 6.20 9.60
CA GLU A 134 -6.80 7.46 10.08
C GLU A 134 -5.70 8.48 10.37
N LYS A 135 -4.66 8.08 11.09
CA LYS A 135 -3.51 8.94 11.42
C LYS A 135 -2.75 9.43 10.18
N ILE A 136 -2.52 8.54 9.20
CA ILE A 136 -1.85 8.91 7.94
C ILE A 136 -2.67 9.95 7.19
N VAL A 137 -3.98 9.75 7.05
CA VAL A 137 -4.87 10.69 6.38
C VAL A 137 -4.81 12.06 7.06
N ASP A 138 -5.01 12.13 8.38
CA ASP A 138 -5.07 13.38 9.11
C ASP A 138 -3.71 14.11 9.16
N THR A 139 -2.60 13.37 9.08
CA THR A 139 -1.25 13.96 9.01
C THR A 139 -0.94 14.50 7.61
N VAL A 140 -1.25 13.73 6.57
CA VAL A 140 -0.95 14.09 5.17
C VAL A 140 -1.93 15.14 4.67
N ALA A 141 -3.20 14.99 4.98
CA ALA A 141 -4.31 15.83 4.51
C ALA A 141 -5.13 16.37 5.70
N PRO A 142 -4.59 17.30 6.50
CA PRO A 142 -5.29 17.84 7.67
C PRO A 142 -6.61 18.54 7.31
N GLU A 143 -6.74 19.02 6.07
CA GLU A 143 -7.98 19.59 5.53
C GLU A 143 -8.96 18.54 5.00
N GLY A 144 -8.61 17.24 5.12
CA GLY A 144 -9.39 16.13 4.58
C GLY A 144 -9.20 15.89 3.08
N ILE A 145 -9.73 14.78 2.61
CA ILE A 145 -9.70 14.33 1.21
C ILE A 145 -11.10 14.45 0.60
N THR A 146 -11.19 15.07 -0.57
CA THR A 146 -12.45 15.17 -1.30
C THR A 146 -12.71 13.90 -2.08
N VAL A 147 -13.86 13.25 -1.81
CA VAL A 147 -14.38 12.07 -2.51
C VAL A 147 -15.85 12.27 -2.85
N ASN A 148 -16.34 11.53 -3.84
CA ASN A 148 -17.74 11.60 -4.23
C ASN A 148 -18.57 10.60 -3.43
N VAL A 149 -19.39 11.07 -2.48
CA VAL A 149 -20.18 10.24 -1.58
C VAL A 149 -21.58 10.09 -2.13
N THR A 150 -22.06 8.85 -2.28
CA THR A 150 -23.44 8.57 -2.72
C THR A 150 -24.40 8.53 -1.54
N GLN A 151 -25.72 8.69 -1.79
CA GLN A 151 -26.74 8.57 -0.74
C GLN A 151 -26.65 7.20 -0.04
N THR A 152 -26.45 6.12 -0.79
CA THR A 152 -26.31 4.77 -0.23
C THR A 152 -25.14 4.67 0.77
N ILE A 153 -24.00 5.32 0.50
CA ILE A 153 -22.87 5.36 1.43
C ILE A 153 -23.23 6.15 2.68
N ILE A 154 -23.92 7.28 2.52
CA ILE A 154 -24.35 8.15 3.63
C ILE A 154 -25.26 7.37 4.58
N ASP A 155 -26.28 6.72 4.04
CA ASP A 155 -27.30 5.98 4.81
C ASP A 155 -26.68 4.79 5.55
N ASP A 156 -25.87 3.98 4.85
CA ASP A 156 -25.24 2.78 5.41
C ASP A 156 -24.21 3.10 6.50
N MET A 157 -23.48 4.20 6.33
CA MET A 157 -22.41 4.58 7.25
C MET A 157 -22.83 5.55 8.35
N GLY A 158 -24.10 5.97 8.33
CA GLY A 158 -24.64 6.95 9.29
C GLY A 158 -23.87 8.27 9.23
N LEU A 159 -23.57 8.76 8.03
CA LEU A 159 -22.89 10.04 7.84
C LEU A 159 -23.91 11.18 7.77
N HIS A 160 -23.64 12.28 8.46
CA HIS A 160 -24.46 13.49 8.38
C HIS A 160 -23.96 14.43 7.26
N LEU A 161 -24.02 13.93 6.01
CA LEU A 161 -23.51 14.61 4.82
C LEU A 161 -24.59 14.66 3.74
N GLN A 162 -24.34 15.45 2.68
CA GLN A 162 -25.13 15.45 1.46
C GLN A 162 -24.44 14.63 0.38
N PRO A 163 -25.17 14.01 -0.57
CA PRO A 163 -24.56 13.36 -1.72
C PRO A 163 -23.74 14.33 -2.56
N GLY A 164 -22.70 13.79 -3.21
CA GLY A 164 -21.78 14.56 -4.05
C GLY A 164 -20.39 14.67 -3.48
N PRO A 165 -19.57 15.62 -3.95
CA PRO A 165 -18.22 15.85 -3.46
C PRO A 165 -18.23 16.27 -1.99
N GLN A 166 -17.61 15.46 -1.12
CA GLN A 166 -17.49 15.69 0.31
C GLN A 166 -16.03 15.60 0.73
N ARG A 167 -15.64 16.45 1.69
CA ARG A 167 -14.29 16.41 2.27
C ARG A 167 -14.31 15.58 3.54
N LEU A 168 -13.62 14.42 3.50
CA LEU A 168 -13.62 13.45 4.58
C LEU A 168 -12.26 13.41 5.27
N HIS A 169 -12.25 13.37 6.58
CA HIS A 169 -11.08 13.13 7.43
C HIS A 169 -10.88 11.63 7.67
N GLY A 170 -9.80 11.26 8.38
CA GLY A 170 -9.35 9.88 8.51
C GLY A 170 -10.44 8.87 8.83
N LYS A 171 -11.27 9.16 9.84
CA LYS A 171 -12.34 8.26 10.30
C LYS A 171 -13.45 8.07 9.27
N GLU A 172 -13.95 9.14 8.66
CA GLU A 172 -14.99 9.07 7.62
C GLU A 172 -14.44 8.48 6.34
N LEU A 173 -13.21 8.83 5.98
CA LEU A 173 -12.54 8.30 4.79
C LEU A 173 -12.26 6.80 4.92
N LEU A 174 -11.94 6.31 6.13
CA LEU A 174 -11.82 4.88 6.40
C LEU A 174 -13.16 4.15 6.18
N LYS A 175 -14.27 4.72 6.66
CA LYS A 175 -15.60 4.18 6.41
C LYS A 175 -15.87 4.12 4.91
N TYR A 176 -15.65 5.22 4.17
CA TYR A 176 -15.79 5.30 2.72
C TYR A 176 -14.98 4.20 1.99
N ALA A 177 -13.71 4.05 2.34
CA ALA A 177 -12.82 3.05 1.74
C ALA A 177 -13.18 1.59 2.06
N ARG A 178 -14.02 1.36 3.07
CA ARG A 178 -14.48 0.02 3.52
C ARG A 178 -15.89 -0.33 3.05
N PHE A 179 -16.64 0.62 2.52
CA PHE A 179 -18.01 0.40 2.08
C PHE A 179 -18.13 -0.71 1.01
N ARG A 180 -19.16 -1.56 1.10
CA ARG A 180 -19.38 -2.72 0.23
C ARG A 180 -20.85 -3.02 -0.09
N HIS A 181 -21.80 -2.23 0.40
CA HIS A 181 -23.22 -2.52 0.27
C HIS A 181 -23.85 -1.88 -0.98
N ASP A 182 -23.04 -1.64 -2.02
CA ASP A 182 -23.48 -1.28 -3.35
C ASP A 182 -23.51 -2.48 -4.31
N ALA A 183 -24.01 -2.27 -5.52
CA ALA A 183 -24.09 -3.31 -6.56
C ALA A 183 -22.70 -3.89 -6.94
N GLU A 184 -21.63 -3.11 -6.77
CA GLU A 184 -20.26 -3.52 -7.08
C GLU A 184 -19.59 -4.29 -5.92
N SER A 185 -20.14 -4.23 -4.70
CA SER A 185 -19.68 -4.97 -3.52
C SER A 185 -18.17 -4.85 -3.28
N ASP A 186 -17.43 -5.96 -3.29
CA ASP A 186 -15.97 -5.95 -3.05
C ASP A 186 -15.18 -5.28 -4.17
N PHE A 187 -15.68 -5.29 -5.39
CA PHE A 187 -15.08 -4.58 -6.54
C PHE A 187 -15.17 -3.06 -6.37
N GLY A 188 -16.31 -2.54 -5.93
CA GLY A 188 -16.48 -1.12 -5.62
C GLY A 188 -15.56 -0.67 -4.48
N ARG A 189 -15.40 -1.50 -3.45
CA ARG A 189 -14.45 -1.23 -2.36
C ARG A 189 -13.01 -1.05 -2.89
N VAL A 190 -12.53 -1.93 -3.76
CA VAL A 190 -11.19 -1.81 -4.35
C VAL A 190 -11.05 -0.52 -5.15
N GLY A 191 -12.07 -0.14 -5.92
CA GLY A 191 -12.09 1.14 -6.66
C GLY A 191 -11.96 2.35 -5.72
N ARG A 192 -12.74 2.38 -4.63
CA ARG A 192 -12.66 3.45 -3.62
C ARG A 192 -11.30 3.51 -2.91
N GLN A 193 -10.70 2.36 -2.62
CA GLN A 193 -9.35 2.32 -2.04
C GLN A 193 -8.31 2.92 -2.99
N GLN A 194 -8.40 2.62 -4.29
CA GLN A 194 -7.52 3.20 -5.29
C GLN A 194 -7.74 4.72 -5.44
N GLU A 195 -8.99 5.18 -5.45
CA GLU A 195 -9.34 6.60 -5.47
C GLU A 195 -8.74 7.35 -4.27
N VAL A 196 -8.91 6.82 -3.07
CA VAL A 196 -8.35 7.40 -1.84
C VAL A 196 -6.82 7.49 -1.90
N LEU A 197 -6.15 6.44 -2.37
CA LEU A 197 -4.69 6.45 -2.50
C LEU A 197 -4.21 7.46 -3.55
N GLN A 198 -4.93 7.60 -4.68
CA GLN A 198 -4.63 8.63 -5.68
C GLN A 198 -4.77 10.04 -5.11
N ALA A 199 -5.86 10.29 -4.37
CA ALA A 199 -6.10 11.58 -3.74
C ALA A 199 -5.06 11.90 -2.66
N LEU A 200 -4.71 10.92 -1.81
CA LEU A 200 -3.64 11.06 -0.81
C LEU A 200 -2.29 11.34 -1.45
N GLN A 201 -1.94 10.61 -2.52
CA GLN A 201 -0.69 10.82 -3.25
C GLN A 201 -0.63 12.25 -3.82
N LYS A 202 -1.72 12.72 -4.43
CA LYS A 202 -1.80 14.08 -4.97
C LYS A 202 -1.61 15.10 -3.85
N THR A 203 -2.37 15.01 -2.77
CA THR A 203 -2.28 15.93 -1.62
C THR A 203 -0.88 15.93 -1.00
N PHE A 204 -0.28 14.73 -0.82
CA PHE A 204 1.07 14.62 -0.31
C PHE A 204 2.09 15.30 -1.24
N THR A 205 2.00 15.07 -2.55
CA THR A 205 2.90 15.68 -3.52
C THR A 205 2.79 17.21 -3.51
N GLU A 206 1.58 17.75 -3.50
CA GLU A 206 1.33 19.20 -3.42
C GLU A 206 1.90 19.79 -2.11
N LYS A 207 1.69 19.11 -0.99
CA LYS A 207 2.21 19.53 0.32
C LYS A 207 3.73 19.56 0.36
N VAL A 208 4.41 18.52 -0.10
CA VAL A 208 5.88 18.44 -0.03
C VAL A 208 6.59 19.28 -1.09
N GLN A 209 5.90 19.69 -2.16
CA GLN A 209 6.42 20.62 -3.15
C GLN A 209 6.35 22.09 -2.70
N SER A 210 5.58 22.39 -1.65
CA SER A 210 5.59 23.74 -1.06
C SER A 210 6.94 24.03 -0.39
N VAL A 211 7.33 25.30 -0.31
CA VAL A 211 8.61 25.72 0.29
C VAL A 211 8.76 25.18 1.73
N ASP A 212 7.66 25.18 2.49
CA ASP A 212 7.65 24.66 3.86
C ASP A 212 7.57 23.12 3.91
N GLY A 213 7.01 22.49 2.89
CA GLY A 213 6.76 21.04 2.85
C GLY A 213 8.02 20.20 2.83
N VAL A 214 9.07 20.67 2.14
CA VAL A 214 10.37 19.98 2.10
C VAL A 214 10.96 19.85 3.52
N PHE A 215 10.81 20.88 4.34
CA PHE A 215 11.29 20.88 5.73
C PHE A 215 10.41 20.05 6.66
N GLN A 216 9.15 19.81 6.29
CA GLN A 216 8.20 19.00 7.08
C GLN A 216 8.35 17.49 6.83
N LEU A 217 8.98 17.06 5.73
CA LEU A 217 9.09 15.64 5.40
C LEU A 217 9.69 14.76 6.51
N PRO A 218 10.82 15.14 7.16
CA PRO A 218 11.36 14.37 8.28
C PRO A 218 10.37 14.23 9.44
N THR A 219 9.63 15.30 9.76
CA THR A 219 8.62 15.30 10.83
C THR A 219 7.46 14.38 10.46
N ILE A 220 6.95 14.45 9.22
CA ILE A 220 5.87 13.56 8.73
C ILE A 220 6.30 12.09 8.84
N ILE A 221 7.52 11.76 8.42
CA ILE A 221 8.05 10.39 8.52
C ILE A 221 8.14 9.96 10.00
N GLN A 222 8.69 10.82 10.85
CA GLN A 222 8.82 10.54 12.28
C GLN A 222 7.48 10.32 12.96
N ASP A 223 6.47 11.13 12.64
CA ASP A 223 5.13 11.06 13.20
C ASP A 223 4.36 9.80 12.76
N LEU A 224 4.61 9.34 11.52
CA LEU A 224 3.90 8.18 10.96
C LEU A 224 4.60 6.85 11.21
N LEU A 225 5.91 6.85 11.44
CA LEU A 225 6.69 5.63 11.62
C LEU A 225 6.19 4.69 12.74
N PRO A 226 5.70 5.19 13.90
CA PRO A 226 5.15 4.33 14.96
C PRO A 226 3.88 3.57 14.57
N TYR A 227 3.17 4.03 13.54
CA TYR A 227 1.89 3.47 13.07
C TYR A 227 2.08 2.52 11.88
N ILE A 228 3.29 2.40 11.34
CA ILE A 228 3.57 1.65 10.11
C ILE A 228 4.48 0.46 10.46
N HIS A 229 4.06 -0.76 10.07
CA HIS A 229 4.93 -1.92 10.12
C HIS A 229 5.54 -2.15 8.74
N THR A 230 6.86 -2.09 8.62
CA THR A 230 7.55 -2.18 7.34
C THR A 230 8.88 -2.90 7.45
N SER A 231 9.36 -3.47 6.34
CA SER A 231 10.73 -3.98 6.18
C SER A 231 11.74 -2.89 5.80
N MET A 232 11.28 -1.66 5.53
CA MET A 232 12.16 -0.55 5.21
C MET A 232 12.75 0.03 6.48
N ASP A 233 14.04 0.27 6.47
CA ASP A 233 14.69 1.07 7.51
C ASP A 233 14.47 2.58 7.28
N ALA A 234 14.85 3.38 8.26
CA ALA A 234 14.67 4.83 8.19
C ALA A 234 15.44 5.45 7.01
N GLN A 235 16.59 4.90 6.64
CA GLN A 235 17.39 5.38 5.52
C GLN A 235 16.68 5.14 4.18
N THR A 236 16.10 3.94 4.01
CA THR A 236 15.31 3.59 2.81
C THR A 236 14.08 4.47 2.68
N LEU A 237 13.34 4.69 3.79
CA LEU A 237 12.18 5.58 3.81
C LEU A 237 12.54 7.02 3.46
N PHE A 238 13.63 7.54 4.03
CA PHE A 238 14.11 8.88 3.74
C PHE A 238 14.58 9.01 2.27
N SER A 239 15.29 8.01 1.75
CA SER A 239 15.72 7.97 0.35
C SER A 239 14.52 7.95 -0.59
N LEU A 240 13.49 7.14 -0.30
CA LEU A 240 12.26 7.09 -1.08
C LEU A 240 11.54 8.44 -1.07
N GLY A 241 11.35 9.03 0.11
CA GLY A 241 10.73 10.36 0.26
C GLY A 241 11.50 11.45 -0.50
N SER A 242 12.82 11.46 -0.39
CA SER A 242 13.69 12.40 -1.12
C SER A 242 13.61 12.19 -2.65
N ASN A 243 13.54 10.94 -3.11
CA ASN A 243 13.35 10.65 -4.53
C ASN A 243 12.00 11.17 -5.05
N VAL A 244 10.92 11.02 -4.27
CA VAL A 244 9.60 11.58 -4.64
C VAL A 244 9.62 13.11 -4.67
N LEU A 245 10.39 13.76 -3.79
CA LEU A 245 10.57 15.21 -3.81
C LEU A 245 11.31 15.67 -5.06
N LEU A 246 12.42 15.01 -5.42
CA LEU A 246 13.26 15.36 -6.58
C LEU A 246 12.61 14.97 -7.90
N HIS A 247 11.79 13.92 -7.90
CA HIS A 247 11.11 13.37 -9.07
C HIS A 247 9.63 13.16 -8.72
N PRO A 248 8.84 14.26 -8.67
CA PRO A 248 7.43 14.18 -8.26
C PRO A 248 6.64 13.22 -9.12
N ILE A 249 5.70 12.52 -8.48
CA ILE A 249 4.81 11.61 -9.19
C ILE A 249 3.84 12.42 -10.05
N GLU A 250 3.96 12.28 -11.37
CA GLU A 250 3.11 12.98 -12.33
C GLU A 250 1.91 12.12 -12.74
N LYS A 251 2.05 10.79 -12.68
CA LYS A 251 1.00 9.86 -13.10
C LYS A 251 0.89 8.69 -12.14
N MET A 252 -0.35 8.33 -11.76
CA MET A 252 -0.65 7.07 -11.10
C MET A 252 -1.55 6.22 -11.99
N GLU A 253 -1.10 5.01 -12.27
CA GLU A 253 -1.86 4.00 -13.01
C GLU A 253 -2.35 2.93 -12.06
N THR A 254 -3.59 2.48 -12.23
CA THR A 254 -4.17 1.45 -11.37
C THR A 254 -4.66 0.26 -12.18
N MET A 255 -4.56 -0.92 -11.59
CA MET A 255 -5.20 -2.13 -12.08
C MET A 255 -5.76 -2.97 -10.93
N ARG A 256 -6.57 -3.95 -11.26
CA ARG A 256 -7.13 -4.91 -10.30
C ARG A 256 -6.99 -6.34 -10.82
N ILE A 257 -6.66 -7.25 -9.91
CA ILE A 257 -6.73 -8.70 -10.10
C ILE A 257 -7.89 -9.22 -9.22
N PRO A 258 -8.81 -10.00 -9.82
CA PRO A 258 -8.84 -10.48 -11.19
C PRO A 258 -9.20 -9.39 -12.20
N VAL A 259 -8.63 -9.53 -13.41
CA VAL A 259 -9.03 -8.70 -14.57
C VAL A 259 -10.41 -9.10 -15.09
N ALA A 260 -11.00 -8.27 -15.96
CA ALA A 260 -12.28 -8.58 -16.60
C ALA A 260 -12.24 -9.97 -17.26
N ASN A 261 -13.26 -10.80 -17.00
CA ASN A 261 -13.32 -12.20 -17.46
C ASN A 261 -12.09 -13.03 -17.05
N GLY A 262 -11.42 -12.67 -15.96
CA GLY A 262 -10.24 -13.35 -15.43
C GLY A 262 -10.52 -14.27 -14.25
N TYR A 263 -11.78 -14.51 -13.91
CA TYR A 263 -12.20 -15.37 -12.80
C TYR A 263 -13.60 -15.96 -13.01
N GLU A 264 -13.91 -16.97 -12.19
CA GLU A 264 -15.23 -17.53 -11.98
C GLU A 264 -15.56 -17.53 -10.49
N PRO A 265 -16.80 -17.14 -10.06
CA PRO A 265 -17.20 -17.29 -8.67
C PRO A 265 -17.39 -18.78 -8.36
N LYS A 266 -16.77 -19.25 -7.28
CA LYS A 266 -16.90 -20.64 -6.78
C LYS A 266 -16.99 -20.65 -5.26
N THR A 267 -17.48 -21.75 -4.71
CA THR A 267 -17.52 -21.99 -3.28
C THR A 267 -16.85 -23.32 -2.97
N TYR A 268 -15.89 -23.30 -2.03
CA TYR A 268 -15.22 -24.49 -1.53
C TYR A 268 -15.48 -24.63 -0.03
N GLU A 269 -15.65 -25.86 0.44
CA GLU A 269 -15.91 -26.14 1.86
C GLU A 269 -14.88 -25.51 2.80
N HIS A 270 -13.59 -25.58 2.45
CA HIS A 270 -12.49 -25.07 3.29
C HIS A 270 -12.20 -23.57 3.14
N ALA A 271 -12.70 -22.92 2.07
CA ALA A 271 -12.38 -21.53 1.75
C ALA A 271 -13.63 -20.62 1.66
N GLY A 272 -14.84 -21.20 1.62
CA GLY A 272 -16.07 -20.45 1.36
C GLY A 272 -16.15 -19.93 -0.06
N ALA A 273 -16.88 -18.84 -0.26
CA ALA A 273 -17.01 -18.17 -1.56
C ALA A 273 -15.66 -17.53 -1.96
N VAL A 274 -15.21 -17.80 -3.20
CA VAL A 274 -13.91 -17.38 -3.74
C VAL A 274 -14.04 -16.85 -5.16
N LEU A 275 -13.05 -16.10 -5.60
CA LEU A 275 -12.81 -15.74 -6.99
C LEU A 275 -11.79 -16.74 -7.56
N GLN A 276 -12.28 -17.79 -8.22
CA GLN A 276 -11.42 -18.78 -8.88
C GLN A 276 -10.75 -18.12 -10.07
N LEU A 277 -9.46 -17.80 -9.96
CA LEU A 277 -8.74 -17.10 -11.01
C LEU A 277 -8.54 -17.99 -12.26
N HIS A 278 -8.51 -17.35 -13.42
CA HIS A 278 -7.87 -17.88 -14.62
C HIS A 278 -6.37 -17.54 -14.54
N PRO A 279 -5.49 -18.49 -14.14
CA PRO A 279 -4.14 -18.17 -13.66
C PRO A 279 -3.30 -17.44 -14.72
N GLN A 280 -3.24 -18.00 -15.94
CA GLN A 280 -2.41 -17.45 -17.00
C GLN A 280 -2.83 -16.03 -17.40
N LYS A 281 -4.14 -15.80 -17.55
CA LYS A 281 -4.70 -14.49 -17.94
C LYS A 281 -4.37 -13.39 -16.91
N ASN A 282 -4.52 -13.69 -15.62
CA ASN A 282 -4.20 -12.73 -14.57
C ASN A 282 -2.70 -12.51 -14.42
N LYS A 283 -1.89 -13.56 -14.55
CA LYS A 283 -0.43 -13.47 -14.52
C LYS A 283 0.12 -12.60 -15.65
N GLU A 284 -0.31 -12.85 -16.89
CA GLU A 284 0.11 -12.05 -18.04
C GLU A 284 -0.32 -10.58 -17.90
N ALA A 285 -1.55 -10.33 -17.44
CA ALA A 285 -2.06 -8.98 -17.27
C ALA A 285 -1.24 -8.16 -16.26
N ILE A 286 -0.96 -8.72 -15.08
CA ILE A 286 -0.19 -8.01 -14.05
C ILE A 286 1.27 -7.84 -14.44
N GLN A 287 1.87 -8.85 -15.09
CA GLN A 287 3.24 -8.75 -15.60
C GLN A 287 3.35 -7.66 -16.67
N LYS A 288 2.44 -7.66 -17.65
CA LYS A 288 2.39 -6.60 -18.67
C LYS A 288 2.27 -5.22 -18.03
N PHE A 289 1.38 -5.07 -17.05
CA PHE A 289 1.18 -3.80 -16.34
C PHE A 289 2.46 -3.27 -15.71
N PHE A 290 3.29 -4.11 -15.08
CA PHE A 290 4.54 -3.68 -14.46
C PHE A 290 5.73 -3.60 -15.42
N ILE A 291 5.81 -4.47 -16.43
CA ILE A 291 6.97 -4.60 -17.34
C ILE A 291 6.98 -3.51 -18.42
N ASP A 292 5.84 -3.00 -18.88
CA ASP A 292 5.80 -1.96 -19.92
C ASP A 292 6.55 -0.67 -19.50
N SER A 293 6.79 -0.48 -18.20
CA SER A 293 7.66 0.59 -17.68
C SER A 293 9.17 0.25 -17.74
N THR A 294 9.54 -1.02 -17.88
CA THR A 294 10.96 -1.42 -17.90
C THR A 294 11.57 -1.44 -19.30
N LYS A 295 10.77 -1.58 -20.34
CA LYS A 295 11.26 -1.62 -21.73
C LYS A 295 11.72 -0.25 -22.26
N ALA A 296 11.29 0.86 -21.66
CA ALA A 296 11.76 2.20 -22.03
C ALA A 296 13.20 2.51 -21.57
N VAL A 297 13.80 1.66 -20.74
CA VAL A 297 15.13 1.88 -20.14
C VAL A 297 16.27 1.32 -21.01
N ASN A 298 15.95 0.43 -21.95
CA ASN A 298 16.97 -0.27 -22.80
C ASN A 298 16.91 0.15 -24.29
N ARG A 299 16.43 1.36 -24.60
CA ARG A 299 16.56 1.97 -25.93
C ARG A 299 17.31 3.28 -25.89
#